data_af831a30f44ccd5513968d2290f26d82
#
_entry.id   af831a30f44ccd5513968d2290f26d82
#
_cell.length_a   1.000
_cell.length_b   1.000
_cell.length_c   1.000
_cell.angle_alpha   90.00
_cell.angle_beta   90.00
_cell.angle_gamma   90.00
#
_symmetry.space_group_name_H-M   'P 1'
#
loop_
_entity.id
_entity.type
_entity.pdbx_description
1 polymer ?
#
loop_
_entity_poly.entity_id
_entity_poly.type
_entity_poly.pdbx_seq_one_letter_code
_entity_poly.pdbx_strand_id
1 'polypeptide(L)'
;MPAPSRPNAHARLYGMQERAEHLDFDIRFQGARDVLSRPHRHEYFQIQVSLEGGDRQVVGTATRPFGAGTLSFVLPYRMHVVPHPAGARYAIINFDQRFLWPELDVPALDLEDVGMAQHPELAPFLFQESLDFAFGPEDFAQIRHWLDALVAYNQPRTLGSAASIRGILLQLLGLACARFSSELHAQAARHHRQGGVQHDALQRALRHLRAHSHEDIALTDTATAVALSPNYLAHLLKKQTGRTFTELLTERRLEHARELLAGSDTLIREIAHQSGFHDEAYFSRRFRQEAGLTPRQFRQQARLQG
;
A
#
# COMPACT_ATOMS: atom_id res chain seq x y z
N MET A 1 16.95 -10.29 -31.74
CA MET A 1 16.15 -9.58 -30.74
C MET A 1 16.29 -10.30 -29.42
N PRO A 2 16.80 -9.69 -28.34
CA PRO A 2 16.86 -10.36 -27.06
C PRO A 2 15.44 -10.55 -26.50
N ALA A 3 15.19 -11.73 -25.95
CA ALA A 3 13.92 -12.11 -25.34
C ALA A 3 13.58 -11.13 -24.19
N PRO A 4 12.28 -10.83 -23.94
CA PRO A 4 11.90 -9.95 -22.83
C PRO A 4 12.34 -10.60 -21.52
N SER A 5 13.14 -9.88 -20.75
CA SER A 5 13.54 -10.28 -19.40
C SER A 5 12.29 -10.56 -18.55
N ARG A 6 12.24 -11.74 -17.94
CA ARG A 6 11.22 -12.11 -16.96
C ARG A 6 11.12 -11.01 -15.92
N PRO A 7 9.91 -10.52 -15.56
CA PRO A 7 9.75 -9.55 -14.49
C PRO A 7 10.32 -10.17 -13.21
N ASN A 8 11.29 -9.48 -12.62
CA ASN A 8 12.00 -9.92 -11.42
C ASN A 8 11.03 -10.23 -10.29
N ALA A 9 11.17 -11.40 -9.73
CA ALA A 9 10.31 -11.97 -8.71
C ALA A 9 10.33 -11.23 -7.35
N HIS A 10 11.13 -10.18 -7.18
CA HIS A 10 11.26 -9.45 -5.91
C HIS A 10 11.29 -7.94 -6.15
N ALA A 11 10.10 -7.33 -6.35
CA ALA A 11 9.99 -5.89 -6.24
C ALA A 11 10.32 -5.47 -4.80
N ARG A 12 11.25 -4.51 -4.63
CA ARG A 12 11.67 -4.05 -3.30
C ARG A 12 10.49 -3.44 -2.55
N LEU A 13 10.37 -3.79 -1.28
CA LEU A 13 9.45 -3.18 -0.33
C LEU A 13 10.18 -2.07 0.44
N TYR A 14 9.56 -0.91 0.55
CA TYR A 14 10.10 0.22 1.30
C TYR A 14 9.21 0.52 2.52
N GLY A 15 9.83 0.67 3.70
CA GLY A 15 9.19 1.21 4.89
C GLY A 15 9.28 2.73 4.95
N MET A 16 8.46 3.37 5.79
CA MET A 16 8.54 4.83 6.06
C MET A 16 9.94 5.23 6.53
N GLN A 17 10.59 4.42 7.34
CA GLN A 17 11.94 4.64 7.86
C GLN A 17 13.02 4.88 6.78
N GLU A 18 12.84 4.30 5.59
CA GLU A 18 13.77 4.47 4.48
C GLU A 18 13.47 5.74 3.66
N ARG A 19 12.27 6.29 3.78
CA ARG A 19 11.74 7.29 2.87
C ARG A 19 11.26 8.57 3.52
N ALA A 20 11.05 8.58 4.84
CA ALA A 20 10.50 9.70 5.57
C ALA A 20 11.42 10.16 6.71
N GLU A 21 11.37 11.43 7.03
CA GLU A 21 11.99 12.00 8.22
C GLU A 21 11.15 11.67 9.47
N HIS A 22 9.83 11.65 9.31
CA HIS A 22 8.86 11.24 10.33
C HIS A 22 8.17 9.95 9.87
N LEU A 23 7.89 9.04 10.80
CA LEU A 23 7.33 7.72 10.49
C LEU A 23 5.84 7.73 10.16
N ASP A 24 5.15 8.80 10.52
CA ASP A 24 3.72 8.95 10.36
C ASP A 24 3.32 9.66 9.06
N PHE A 25 4.11 10.68 8.64
CA PHE A 25 3.83 11.49 7.46
C PHE A 25 5.11 12.11 6.88
N ASP A 26 5.19 12.16 5.56
CA ASP A 26 6.26 12.84 4.81
C ASP A 26 5.70 13.48 3.54
N ILE A 27 6.20 14.65 3.20
CA ILE A 27 5.96 15.31 1.91
C ILE A 27 7.26 15.84 1.34
N ARG A 28 7.46 15.63 0.03
CA ARG A 28 8.62 16.15 -0.68
C ARG A 28 8.30 16.51 -2.12
N PHE A 29 9.01 17.50 -2.63
CA PHE A 29 9.04 17.86 -4.04
C PHE A 29 10.20 17.17 -4.77
N GLN A 30 10.13 17.16 -6.11
CA GLN A 30 11.19 16.64 -6.96
C GLN A 30 12.57 17.22 -6.59
N GLY A 31 13.59 16.40 -6.67
CA GLY A 31 14.99 16.77 -6.42
C GLY A 31 15.50 16.40 -5.03
N ALA A 32 14.64 16.04 -4.10
CA ALA A 32 15.06 15.62 -2.75
C ALA A 32 15.71 14.24 -2.71
N ARG A 33 15.35 13.33 -3.63
CA ARG A 33 15.87 11.95 -3.74
C ARG A 33 15.80 11.43 -5.17
N ASP A 34 16.58 10.38 -5.45
CA ASP A 34 16.55 9.70 -6.75
C ASP A 34 15.18 9.10 -7.05
N VAL A 35 14.76 9.25 -8.30
CA VAL A 35 13.51 8.69 -8.81
C VAL A 35 13.59 7.18 -8.87
N LEU A 36 12.57 6.49 -8.35
CA LEU A 36 12.43 5.06 -8.51
C LEU A 36 11.88 4.73 -9.90
N SER A 37 12.76 4.25 -10.79
CA SER A 37 12.41 3.90 -12.17
C SER A 37 11.99 2.44 -12.35
N ARG A 38 12.11 1.62 -11.30
CA ARG A 38 11.73 0.19 -11.32
C ARG A 38 10.46 -0.04 -10.52
N PRO A 39 9.63 -1.02 -10.89
CA PRO A 39 8.49 -1.43 -10.10
C PRO A 39 8.89 -1.75 -8.66
N HIS A 40 8.17 -1.16 -7.71
CA HIS A 40 8.41 -1.29 -6.28
C HIS A 40 7.09 -1.21 -5.53
N ARG A 41 7.13 -1.38 -4.22
CA ARG A 41 6.01 -1.25 -3.30
C ARG A 41 6.48 -0.69 -1.97
N HIS A 42 5.56 -0.23 -1.16
CA HIS A 42 5.83 0.33 0.16
C HIS A 42 4.74 -0.07 1.17
N GLU A 43 5.03 0.05 2.46
CA GLU A 43 4.13 -0.32 3.56
C GLU A 43 3.11 0.78 3.92
N TYR A 44 3.18 1.93 3.29
CA TYR A 44 2.44 3.15 3.59
C TYR A 44 1.58 3.58 2.40
N PHE A 45 0.63 4.47 2.65
CA PHE A 45 -0.13 5.15 1.62
C PHE A 45 0.73 6.19 0.90
N GLN A 46 0.57 6.31 -0.39
CA GLN A 46 1.25 7.33 -1.17
C GLN A 46 0.29 8.07 -2.08
N ILE A 47 0.42 9.40 -2.12
CA ILE A 47 -0.20 10.24 -3.14
C ILE A 47 0.92 10.92 -3.92
N GLN A 48 0.91 10.77 -5.24
CA GLN A 48 1.81 11.51 -6.12
C GLN A 48 1.00 12.54 -6.89
N VAL A 49 1.53 13.75 -7.01
CA VAL A 49 0.89 14.88 -7.69
C VAL A 49 1.81 15.34 -8.81
N SER A 50 1.37 15.25 -10.06
CA SER A 50 2.10 15.79 -11.20
C SER A 50 1.83 17.28 -11.32
N LEU A 51 2.85 18.11 -11.07
CA LEU A 51 2.76 19.57 -11.12
C LEU A 51 3.03 20.10 -12.53
N GLU A 52 4.05 19.53 -13.20
CA GLU A 52 4.43 19.89 -14.56
C GLU A 52 5.07 18.68 -15.24
N GLY A 53 4.81 18.49 -16.51
CA GLY A 53 5.30 17.32 -17.25
C GLY A 53 4.58 16.04 -16.81
N GLY A 54 5.29 14.95 -16.89
CA GLY A 54 4.73 13.61 -16.66
C GLY A 54 4.28 12.97 -17.97
N ASP A 55 4.03 11.68 -17.94
CA ASP A 55 3.62 10.89 -19.10
C ASP A 55 2.61 9.82 -18.66
N ARG A 56 3.09 8.82 -17.95
CA ARG A 56 2.27 7.67 -17.55
C ARG A 56 2.69 7.13 -16.18
N GLN A 57 1.81 6.35 -15.61
CA GLN A 57 2.04 5.57 -14.40
C GLN A 57 1.63 4.11 -14.62
N VAL A 58 2.25 3.22 -13.89
CA VAL A 58 1.82 1.83 -13.79
C VAL A 58 1.47 1.56 -12.33
N VAL A 59 0.21 1.21 -12.07
CA VAL A 59 -0.27 0.84 -10.73
C VAL A 59 -0.94 -0.53 -10.85
N GLY A 60 -0.46 -1.51 -10.07
CA GLY A 60 -0.88 -2.89 -10.24
C GLY A 60 -0.58 -3.40 -11.64
N THR A 61 -1.61 -3.71 -12.39
CA THR A 61 -1.52 -4.20 -13.78
C THR A 61 -1.89 -3.13 -14.82
N ALA A 62 -2.35 -1.95 -14.38
CA ALA A 62 -2.85 -0.91 -15.27
C ALA A 62 -1.78 0.14 -15.58
N THR A 63 -1.70 0.52 -16.86
CA THR A 63 -0.94 1.70 -17.31
C THR A 63 -1.94 2.83 -17.54
N ARG A 64 -1.70 3.97 -16.88
CA ARG A 64 -2.61 5.12 -16.89
C ARG A 64 -1.86 6.42 -17.23
N PRO A 65 -2.50 7.43 -17.81
CA PRO A 65 -1.92 8.76 -17.95
C PRO A 65 -1.52 9.37 -16.60
N PHE A 66 -0.42 10.12 -16.57
CA PHE A 66 0.02 10.86 -15.41
C PHE A 66 0.64 12.19 -15.84
N GLY A 67 -0.18 13.05 -16.46
CA GLY A 67 0.20 14.40 -16.89
C GLY A 67 0.02 15.45 -15.81
N ALA A 68 0.37 16.71 -16.10
CA ALA A 68 0.18 17.84 -15.19
C ALA A 68 -1.30 17.93 -14.73
N GLY A 69 -1.52 18.19 -13.46
CA GLY A 69 -2.86 18.23 -12.86
C GLY A 69 -3.41 16.86 -12.44
N THR A 70 -2.65 15.78 -12.61
CA THR A 70 -3.09 14.43 -12.25
C THR A 70 -2.54 14.01 -10.89
N LEU A 71 -3.36 13.32 -10.10
CA LEU A 71 -2.99 12.66 -8.87
C LEU A 71 -2.96 11.14 -9.07
N SER A 72 -2.05 10.48 -8.37
CA SER A 72 -1.97 9.02 -8.24
C SER A 72 -2.13 8.63 -6.78
N PHE A 73 -3.01 7.68 -6.50
CA PHE A 73 -3.31 7.18 -5.15
C PHE A 73 -2.85 5.73 -5.04
N VAL A 74 -1.81 5.46 -4.27
CA VAL A 74 -1.20 4.13 -4.17
C VAL A 74 -1.42 3.54 -2.79
N LEU A 75 -2.12 2.40 -2.74
CA LEU A 75 -2.31 1.61 -1.53
C LEU A 75 -0.98 1.03 -1.01
N PRO A 76 -0.86 0.80 0.29
CA PRO A 76 0.20 -0.04 0.83
C PRO A 76 0.31 -1.38 0.08
N TYR A 77 1.53 -1.85 -0.08
CA TYR A 77 1.90 -3.10 -0.78
C TYR A 77 1.50 -3.18 -2.25
N ARG A 78 0.83 -2.19 -2.84
CA ARG A 78 0.52 -2.15 -4.27
C ARG A 78 1.79 -1.93 -5.09
N MET A 79 2.04 -2.83 -6.04
CA MET A 79 3.14 -2.65 -6.98
C MET A 79 2.86 -1.48 -7.91
N HIS A 80 3.82 -0.59 -8.04
CA HIS A 80 3.68 0.57 -8.93
C HIS A 80 5.04 1.08 -9.41
N VAL A 81 4.98 1.86 -10.47
CA VAL A 81 6.07 2.75 -10.91
C VAL A 81 5.45 3.97 -11.59
N VAL A 82 5.91 5.14 -11.15
CA VAL A 82 5.55 6.43 -11.77
C VAL A 82 6.86 7.03 -12.28
N PRO A 83 7.19 6.81 -13.56
CA PRO A 83 8.39 7.39 -14.15
C PRO A 83 8.19 8.90 -14.27
N HIS A 84 9.19 9.64 -13.82
CA HIS A 84 9.21 11.09 -13.98
C HIS A 84 10.28 11.44 -14.99
N PRO A 85 9.90 11.93 -16.19
CA PRO A 85 10.87 12.35 -17.19
C PRO A 85 11.71 13.54 -16.70
N ALA A 86 12.88 13.75 -17.31
CA ALA A 86 13.72 14.89 -16.98
C ALA A 86 12.94 16.20 -17.14
N GLY A 87 13.03 17.07 -16.13
CA GLY A 87 12.30 18.34 -16.09
C GLY A 87 10.87 18.26 -15.58
N ALA A 88 10.30 17.07 -15.32
CA ALA A 88 8.99 16.96 -14.69
C ALA A 88 9.05 17.47 -13.24
N ARG A 89 8.01 18.18 -12.81
CA ARG A 89 7.82 18.62 -11.42
C ARG A 89 6.67 17.87 -10.78
N TYR A 90 6.90 17.33 -9.60
CA TYR A 90 5.91 16.53 -8.88
C TYR A 90 6.12 16.63 -7.36
N ALA A 91 5.06 16.32 -6.62
CA ALA A 91 5.11 16.15 -5.18
C ALA A 91 4.77 14.70 -4.83
N ILE A 92 5.37 14.20 -3.75
CA ILE A 92 5.09 12.88 -3.19
C ILE A 92 4.70 13.07 -1.73
N ILE A 93 3.55 12.53 -1.37
CA ILE A 93 3.01 12.49 -0.01
C ILE A 93 2.98 11.04 0.42
N ASN A 94 3.61 10.72 1.54
CA ASN A 94 3.58 9.40 2.16
C ASN A 94 2.98 9.52 3.56
N PHE A 95 2.14 8.58 3.97
CA PHE A 95 1.58 8.57 5.32
C PHE A 95 1.20 7.16 5.77
N ASP A 96 1.34 6.93 7.07
CA ASP A 96 0.93 5.70 7.71
C ASP A 96 -0.60 5.61 7.83
N GLN A 97 -1.14 4.39 7.81
CA GLN A 97 -2.59 4.16 7.94
C GLN A 97 -3.15 4.76 9.22
N ARG A 98 -2.51 4.51 10.36
CA ARG A 98 -2.98 4.98 11.67
C ARG A 98 -2.87 6.49 11.83
N PHE A 99 -1.98 7.12 11.07
CA PHE A 99 -1.88 8.57 11.06
C PHE A 99 -3.16 9.24 10.56
N LEU A 100 -3.77 8.71 9.50
CA LEU A 100 -4.99 9.30 8.93
C LEU A 100 -6.26 8.65 9.46
N TRP A 101 -6.25 7.34 9.65
CA TRP A 101 -7.40 6.54 10.10
C TRP A 101 -7.04 5.70 11.34
N PRO A 102 -6.92 6.31 12.52
CA PRO A 102 -6.54 5.60 13.75
C PRO A 102 -7.55 4.51 14.15
N GLU A 103 -8.82 4.68 13.77
CA GLU A 103 -9.91 3.74 14.05
C GLU A 103 -10.04 2.62 12.99
N LEU A 104 -9.29 2.69 11.89
CA LEU A 104 -9.32 1.67 10.84
C LEU A 104 -8.44 0.48 11.24
N ASP A 105 -9.03 -0.45 11.97
CA ASP A 105 -8.36 -1.68 12.40
C ASP A 105 -8.46 -2.78 11.32
N VAL A 106 -7.88 -2.50 10.17
CA VAL A 106 -7.78 -3.42 9.04
C VAL A 106 -6.31 -3.52 8.64
N PRO A 107 -5.74 -4.73 8.54
CA PRO A 107 -4.39 -4.89 8.04
C PRO A 107 -4.21 -4.26 6.66
N ALA A 108 -3.05 -3.64 6.43
CA ALA A 108 -2.77 -2.89 5.20
C ALA A 108 -2.91 -3.74 3.91
N LEU A 109 -2.73 -5.07 4.03
CA LEU A 109 -2.91 -6.01 2.91
C LEU A 109 -4.39 -6.31 2.61
N ASP A 110 -5.31 -5.97 3.52
CA ASP A 110 -6.74 -6.23 3.40
C ASP A 110 -7.57 -4.98 3.11
N LEU A 111 -6.91 -3.84 2.88
CA LEU A 111 -7.56 -2.57 2.59
C LEU A 111 -8.51 -2.63 1.37
N GLU A 112 -8.25 -3.53 0.44
CA GLU A 112 -9.12 -3.76 -0.72
C GLU A 112 -10.48 -4.38 -0.34
N ASP A 113 -10.58 -4.99 0.85
CA ASP A 113 -11.83 -5.53 1.38
C ASP A 113 -12.70 -4.47 2.08
N VAL A 114 -12.15 -3.27 2.32
CA VAL A 114 -12.87 -2.17 2.95
C VAL A 114 -13.92 -1.62 2.00
N GLY A 115 -15.17 -1.69 2.42
CA GLY A 115 -16.28 -1.18 1.62
C GLY A 115 -16.25 0.35 1.48
N MET A 116 -16.41 0.86 0.25
CA MET A 116 -16.50 2.30 -0.02
C MET A 116 -17.59 3.02 0.81
N ALA A 117 -18.65 2.29 1.21
CA ALA A 117 -19.72 2.86 2.04
C ALA A 117 -19.26 3.13 3.49
N GLN A 118 -18.26 2.41 3.98
CA GLN A 118 -17.73 2.57 5.33
C GLN A 118 -16.63 3.63 5.38
N HIS A 119 -15.77 3.64 4.37
CA HIS A 119 -14.62 4.54 4.23
C HIS A 119 -14.55 5.11 2.80
N PRO A 120 -15.45 6.07 2.45
CA PRO A 120 -15.50 6.62 1.09
C PRO A 120 -14.19 7.30 0.68
N GLU A 121 -13.44 7.84 1.62
CA GLU A 121 -12.14 8.50 1.40
C GLU A 121 -11.03 7.53 0.94
N LEU A 122 -11.21 6.21 1.10
CA LEU A 122 -10.33 5.20 0.52
C LEU A 122 -10.59 4.95 -0.97
N ALA A 123 -11.75 5.34 -1.48
CA ALA A 123 -12.16 5.03 -2.85
C ALA A 123 -11.14 5.45 -3.92
N PRO A 124 -10.47 6.62 -3.87
CA PRO A 124 -9.42 6.97 -4.83
C PRO A 124 -8.29 5.93 -4.89
N PHE A 125 -7.89 5.39 -3.73
CA PHE A 125 -6.84 4.36 -3.64
C PHE A 125 -7.34 3.01 -4.17
N LEU A 126 -8.57 2.63 -3.85
CA LEU A 126 -9.16 1.35 -4.26
C LEU A 126 -9.34 1.26 -5.78
N PHE A 127 -9.67 2.37 -6.43
CA PHE A 127 -10.00 2.39 -7.86
C PHE A 127 -8.95 3.07 -8.75
N GLN A 128 -7.73 3.32 -8.24
CA GLN A 128 -6.64 3.94 -9.00
C GLN A 128 -6.30 3.20 -10.30
N GLU A 129 -6.38 1.88 -10.32
CA GLU A 129 -6.12 1.10 -11.55
C GLU A 129 -7.18 1.32 -12.64
N SER A 130 -8.35 1.83 -12.27
CA SER A 130 -9.50 1.98 -13.16
C SER A 130 -9.84 3.42 -13.52
N LEU A 131 -9.28 4.41 -12.79
CA LEU A 131 -9.62 5.82 -12.93
C LEU A 131 -8.37 6.69 -13.07
N ASP A 132 -8.53 7.79 -13.83
CA ASP A 132 -7.55 8.87 -13.96
C ASP A 132 -8.02 10.07 -13.16
N PHE A 133 -7.29 10.43 -12.12
CA PHE A 133 -7.63 11.55 -11.25
C PHE A 133 -6.97 12.84 -11.75
N ALA A 134 -7.49 13.35 -12.89
CA ALA A 134 -7.07 14.62 -13.49
C ALA A 134 -8.00 15.74 -13.04
N PHE A 135 -7.44 16.80 -12.45
CA PHE A 135 -8.19 17.92 -11.89
C PHE A 135 -8.14 19.14 -12.80
N GLY A 136 -9.25 19.86 -12.87
CA GLY A 136 -9.31 21.15 -13.56
C GLY A 136 -8.47 22.24 -12.88
N PRO A 137 -8.23 23.38 -13.56
CA PRO A 137 -7.31 24.41 -13.08
C PRO A 137 -7.65 24.95 -11.68
N GLU A 138 -8.91 25.15 -11.36
CA GLU A 138 -9.37 25.69 -10.07
C GLU A 138 -9.08 24.71 -8.92
N ASP A 139 -9.50 23.46 -9.07
CA ASP A 139 -9.25 22.41 -8.07
C ASP A 139 -7.75 22.17 -7.92
N PHE A 140 -7.01 22.21 -9.03
CA PHE A 140 -5.57 21.99 -8.99
C PHE A 140 -4.82 23.16 -8.33
N ALA A 141 -5.30 24.39 -8.48
CA ALA A 141 -4.78 25.53 -7.73
C ALA A 141 -4.98 25.35 -6.22
N GLN A 142 -6.15 24.84 -5.81
CA GLN A 142 -6.41 24.51 -4.41
C GLN A 142 -5.51 23.38 -3.91
N ILE A 143 -5.30 22.34 -4.71
CA ILE A 143 -4.38 21.24 -4.36
C ILE A 143 -2.95 21.78 -4.15
N ARG A 144 -2.46 22.65 -5.04
CA ARG A 144 -1.14 23.28 -4.87
C ARG A 144 -1.03 24.06 -3.57
N HIS A 145 -2.05 24.84 -3.22
CA HIS A 145 -2.08 25.53 -1.93
C HIS A 145 -2.00 24.57 -0.75
N TRP A 146 -2.70 23.44 -0.80
CA TRP A 146 -2.61 22.40 0.23
C TRP A 146 -1.22 21.76 0.31
N LEU A 147 -0.56 21.51 -0.84
CA LEU A 147 0.81 20.99 -0.84
C LEU A 147 1.78 21.94 -0.12
N ASP A 148 1.69 23.24 -0.39
CA ASP A 148 2.52 24.26 0.27
C ASP A 148 2.26 24.28 1.79
N ALA A 149 0.99 24.21 2.20
CA ALA A 149 0.60 24.14 3.60
C ALA A 149 1.10 22.85 4.28
N LEU A 150 1.01 21.69 3.61
CA LEU A 150 1.55 20.42 4.13
C LEU A 150 3.05 20.52 4.40
N VAL A 151 3.82 21.13 3.50
CA VAL A 151 5.26 21.37 3.70
C VAL A 151 5.49 22.27 4.92
N ALA A 152 4.75 23.39 5.01
CA ALA A 152 4.89 24.34 6.11
C ALA A 152 4.56 23.73 7.48
N TYR A 153 3.58 22.82 7.54
CA TYR A 153 3.26 22.10 8.78
C TYR A 153 4.20 20.93 9.08
N ASN A 154 4.86 20.37 8.06
CA ASN A 154 5.77 19.24 8.26
C ASN A 154 7.17 19.66 8.70
N GLN A 155 7.64 20.88 8.36
CA GLN A 155 8.99 21.34 8.64
C GLN A 155 9.02 22.85 8.98
N PRO A 156 9.27 23.23 10.27
CA PRO A 156 9.35 22.38 11.46
C PRO A 156 7.97 21.99 11.99
N ARG A 157 7.86 20.79 12.55
CA ARG A 157 6.62 20.38 13.24
C ARG A 157 6.47 21.12 14.58
N THR A 158 5.26 21.59 14.83
CA THR A 158 4.85 22.27 16.06
C THR A 158 3.65 21.58 16.68
N LEU A 159 3.24 22.04 17.87
CA LEU A 159 1.99 21.59 18.49
C LEU A 159 0.82 21.87 17.54
N GLY A 160 0.05 20.83 17.21
CA GLY A 160 -1.06 20.91 16.26
C GLY A 160 -0.71 20.60 14.78
N SER A 161 0.57 20.54 14.39
CA SER A 161 0.96 20.22 13.00
C SER A 161 0.33 18.92 12.48
N ALA A 162 0.35 17.87 13.31
CA ALA A 162 -0.25 16.58 12.92
C ALA A 162 -1.77 16.70 12.65
N ALA A 163 -2.49 17.47 13.43
CA ALA A 163 -3.93 17.70 13.21
C ALA A 163 -4.18 18.50 11.94
N SER A 164 -3.38 19.54 11.67
CA SER A 164 -3.48 20.34 10.44
C SER A 164 -3.16 19.51 9.21
N ILE A 165 -2.10 18.70 9.25
CA ILE A 165 -1.74 17.79 8.15
C ILE A 165 -2.88 16.81 7.87
N ARG A 166 -3.44 16.14 8.91
CA ARG A 166 -4.58 15.23 8.75
C ARG A 166 -5.79 15.93 8.14
N GLY A 167 -6.12 17.13 8.60
CA GLY A 167 -7.21 17.93 8.05
C GLY A 167 -7.04 18.22 6.56
N ILE A 168 -5.85 18.58 6.12
CA ILE A 168 -5.55 18.84 4.71
C ILE A 168 -5.62 17.55 3.89
N LEU A 169 -5.09 16.44 4.38
CA LEU A 169 -5.20 15.14 3.69
C LEU A 169 -6.66 14.73 3.49
N LEU A 170 -7.51 14.88 4.51
CA LEU A 170 -8.94 14.59 4.41
C LEU A 170 -9.64 15.52 3.42
N GLN A 171 -9.30 16.82 3.36
CA GLN A 171 -9.81 17.75 2.36
C GLN A 171 -9.41 17.35 0.94
N LEU A 172 -8.16 16.94 0.73
CA LEU A 172 -7.68 16.47 -0.57
C LEU A 172 -8.41 15.21 -1.03
N LEU A 173 -8.58 14.22 -0.14
CA LEU A 173 -9.32 12.99 -0.42
C LEU A 173 -10.81 13.30 -0.65
N GLY A 174 -11.41 14.19 0.16
CA GLY A 174 -12.79 14.64 -0.01
C GLY A 174 -13.02 15.31 -1.36
N LEU A 175 -12.09 16.17 -1.81
CA LEU A 175 -12.15 16.77 -3.15
C LEU A 175 -12.10 15.70 -4.24
N ALA A 176 -11.17 14.74 -4.15
CA ALA A 176 -11.08 13.63 -5.10
C ALA A 176 -12.40 12.81 -5.13
N CYS A 177 -12.93 12.44 -3.98
CA CYS A 177 -14.22 11.74 -3.89
C CYS A 177 -15.38 12.55 -4.49
N ALA A 178 -15.43 13.85 -4.24
CA ALA A 178 -16.50 14.71 -4.75
C ALA A 178 -16.43 14.86 -6.29
N ARG A 179 -15.23 15.11 -6.83
CA ARG A 179 -15.04 15.33 -8.28
C ARG A 179 -15.24 14.08 -9.12
N PHE A 180 -14.86 12.92 -8.59
CA PHE A 180 -14.96 11.63 -9.27
C PHE A 180 -16.07 10.73 -8.70
N SER A 181 -17.06 11.31 -8.03
CA SER A 181 -18.12 10.59 -7.33
C SER A 181 -18.87 9.60 -8.24
N SER A 182 -19.30 10.03 -9.42
CA SER A 182 -20.01 9.21 -10.39
C SER A 182 -19.17 8.02 -10.87
N GLU A 183 -17.92 8.28 -11.20
CA GLU A 183 -16.98 7.28 -11.67
C GLU A 183 -16.64 6.27 -10.56
N LEU A 184 -16.40 6.75 -9.35
CA LEU A 184 -16.14 5.91 -8.18
C LEU A 184 -17.32 5.00 -7.86
N HIS A 185 -18.56 5.53 -7.89
CA HIS A 185 -19.77 4.72 -7.71
C HIS A 185 -19.96 3.70 -8.85
N ALA A 186 -19.69 4.11 -10.11
CA ALA A 186 -19.74 3.20 -11.23
C ALA A 186 -18.71 2.08 -11.13
N GLN A 187 -17.48 2.37 -10.66
CA GLN A 187 -16.46 1.36 -10.41
C GLN A 187 -16.85 0.43 -9.26
N ALA A 188 -17.34 0.96 -8.15
CA ALA A 188 -17.84 0.16 -7.04
C ALA A 188 -18.96 -0.78 -7.48
N ALA A 189 -19.92 -0.29 -8.27
CA ALA A 189 -21.00 -1.09 -8.83
C ALA A 189 -20.52 -2.14 -9.85
N ARG A 190 -19.46 -1.86 -10.63
CA ARG A 190 -18.81 -2.83 -11.51
C ARG A 190 -18.07 -3.87 -10.70
N HIS A 191 -17.33 -3.45 -9.69
CA HIS A 191 -16.62 -4.33 -8.77
C HIS A 191 -17.59 -5.33 -8.12
N HIS A 192 -18.74 -4.87 -7.64
CA HIS A 192 -19.82 -5.72 -7.16
C HIS A 192 -20.40 -6.66 -8.23
N ARG A 193 -20.54 -6.22 -9.49
CA ARG A 193 -21.12 -7.04 -10.58
C ARG A 193 -20.12 -7.96 -11.26
N GLN A 194 -18.88 -7.52 -11.50
CA GLN A 194 -17.80 -8.31 -12.08
C GLN A 194 -17.06 -9.14 -11.03
N GLY A 195 -17.22 -8.79 -9.77
CA GLY A 195 -16.89 -9.57 -8.59
C GLY A 195 -17.65 -10.90 -8.49
N GLY A 196 -18.44 -11.24 -9.53
CA GLY A 196 -18.90 -12.59 -9.74
C GLY A 196 -17.76 -13.60 -9.54
N VAL A 197 -17.87 -14.73 -9.34
CA VAL A 197 -17.14 -15.96 -9.06
C VAL A 197 -15.60 -15.84 -8.88
N GLN A 198 -14.86 -15.08 -9.73
CA GLN A 198 -13.39 -15.03 -9.64
C GLN A 198 -12.86 -14.06 -8.58
N HIS A 199 -13.42 -12.85 -8.50
CA HIS A 199 -13.03 -11.88 -7.49
C HIS A 199 -13.45 -12.35 -6.10
N ASP A 200 -14.69 -12.84 -5.97
CA ASP A 200 -15.19 -13.43 -4.74
C ASP A 200 -14.37 -14.66 -4.30
N ALA A 201 -13.92 -15.48 -5.24
CA ALA A 201 -13.02 -16.62 -4.95
C ALA A 201 -11.64 -16.16 -4.47
N LEU A 202 -11.06 -15.12 -5.10
CA LEU A 202 -9.81 -14.51 -4.63
C LEU A 202 -9.95 -13.95 -3.24
N GLN A 203 -11.01 -13.17 -2.98
CA GLN A 203 -11.28 -12.59 -1.68
C GLN A 203 -11.49 -13.66 -0.59
N ARG A 204 -12.24 -14.73 -0.91
CA ARG A 204 -12.38 -15.86 0.00
C ARG A 204 -11.03 -16.53 0.29
N ALA A 205 -10.18 -16.70 -0.74
CA ALA A 205 -8.86 -17.31 -0.57
C ALA A 205 -7.95 -16.44 0.31
N LEU A 206 -7.92 -15.13 0.10
CA LEU A 206 -7.13 -14.20 0.90
C LEU A 206 -7.63 -14.13 2.35
N ARG A 207 -8.95 -14.15 2.57
CA ARG A 207 -9.55 -14.24 3.92
C ARG A 207 -9.18 -15.55 4.62
N HIS A 208 -9.27 -16.67 3.91
CA HIS A 208 -8.88 -17.98 4.47
C HIS A 208 -7.41 -18.00 4.84
N LEU A 209 -6.54 -17.52 3.95
CA LEU A 209 -5.10 -17.42 4.18
C LEU A 209 -4.80 -16.53 5.40
N ARG A 210 -5.51 -15.41 5.55
CA ARG A 210 -5.40 -14.52 6.70
C ARG A 210 -5.80 -15.21 8.00
N ALA A 211 -6.99 -15.82 8.04
CA ALA A 211 -7.53 -16.44 9.24
C ALA A 211 -6.65 -17.58 9.76
N HIS A 212 -5.97 -18.29 8.87
CA HIS A 212 -5.18 -19.49 9.17
C HIS A 212 -3.67 -19.30 8.97
N SER A 213 -3.17 -18.07 8.82
CA SER A 213 -1.75 -17.81 8.53
C SER A 213 -0.79 -18.30 9.60
N HIS A 214 -1.24 -18.37 10.85
CA HIS A 214 -0.48 -18.89 12.00
C HIS A 214 -0.45 -20.42 12.06
N GLU A 215 -1.28 -21.10 11.29
CA GLU A 215 -1.35 -22.55 11.18
C GLU A 215 -0.44 -23.10 10.06
N ASP A 216 -0.26 -24.40 10.02
CA ASP A 216 0.48 -25.07 8.95
C ASP A 216 -0.44 -25.36 7.76
N ILE A 217 -0.79 -24.32 7.02
CA ILE A 217 -1.68 -24.43 5.86
C ILE A 217 -0.90 -24.52 4.54
N ALA A 218 -1.41 -25.35 3.63
CA ALA A 218 -0.94 -25.46 2.26
C ALA A 218 -1.90 -24.78 1.26
N LEU A 219 -1.43 -24.59 0.04
CA LEU A 219 -2.26 -24.12 -1.06
C LEU A 219 -3.51 -25.01 -1.28
N THR A 220 -3.37 -26.32 -1.09
CA THR A 220 -4.45 -27.31 -1.20
C THR A 220 -5.59 -27.07 -0.22
N ASP A 221 -5.26 -26.69 1.02
CA ASP A 221 -6.24 -26.46 2.09
C ASP A 221 -7.07 -25.21 1.76
N THR A 222 -6.38 -24.13 1.37
CA THR A 222 -7.03 -22.90 0.94
C THR A 222 -7.89 -23.14 -0.33
N ALA A 223 -7.38 -23.89 -1.31
CA ALA A 223 -8.12 -24.19 -2.53
C ALA A 223 -9.40 -24.96 -2.23
N THR A 224 -9.33 -25.96 -1.33
CA THR A 224 -10.49 -26.72 -0.87
C THR A 224 -11.52 -25.82 -0.17
N ALA A 225 -11.07 -24.95 0.73
CA ALA A 225 -11.93 -24.02 1.47
C ALA A 225 -12.71 -23.05 0.57
N VAL A 226 -12.15 -22.71 -0.60
CA VAL A 226 -12.80 -21.80 -1.57
C VAL A 226 -13.42 -22.51 -2.78
N ALA A 227 -13.46 -23.85 -2.76
CA ALA A 227 -14.02 -24.68 -3.82
C ALA A 227 -13.31 -24.49 -5.20
N LEU A 228 -11.99 -24.35 -5.18
CA LEU A 228 -11.15 -24.26 -6.38
C LEU A 228 -10.14 -25.40 -6.45
N SER A 229 -9.63 -25.67 -7.66
CA SER A 229 -8.45 -26.53 -7.78
C SER A 229 -7.18 -25.78 -7.33
N PRO A 230 -6.19 -26.47 -6.73
CA PRO A 230 -4.94 -25.83 -6.33
C PRO A 230 -4.22 -25.10 -7.48
N ASN A 231 -4.21 -25.71 -8.68
CA ASN A 231 -3.60 -25.09 -9.87
C ASN A 231 -4.31 -23.80 -10.28
N TYR A 232 -5.64 -23.78 -10.23
CA TYR A 232 -6.40 -22.60 -10.57
C TYR A 232 -6.21 -21.50 -9.53
N LEU A 233 -6.23 -21.84 -8.24
CA LEU A 233 -5.95 -20.88 -7.16
C LEU A 233 -4.53 -20.30 -7.27
N ALA A 234 -3.51 -21.12 -7.53
CA ALA A 234 -2.14 -20.66 -7.74
C ALA A 234 -2.05 -19.65 -8.89
N HIS A 235 -2.72 -19.97 -10.02
CA HIS A 235 -2.78 -19.07 -11.18
C HIS A 235 -3.53 -17.76 -10.84
N LEU A 236 -4.67 -17.85 -10.16
CA LEU A 236 -5.49 -16.71 -9.75
C LEU A 236 -4.70 -15.77 -8.83
N LEU A 237 -4.08 -16.30 -7.77
CA LEU A 237 -3.23 -15.54 -6.86
C LEU A 237 -2.09 -14.84 -7.62
N LYS A 238 -1.36 -15.59 -8.45
CA LYS A 238 -0.22 -15.03 -9.20
C LYS A 238 -0.66 -13.96 -10.20
N LYS A 239 -1.77 -14.17 -10.90
CA LYS A 239 -2.33 -13.21 -11.88
C LYS A 239 -2.83 -11.94 -11.20
N GLN A 240 -3.54 -12.05 -10.09
CA GLN A 240 -4.21 -10.91 -9.45
C GLN A 240 -3.32 -10.16 -8.46
N THR A 241 -2.43 -10.87 -7.74
CA THR A 241 -1.57 -10.26 -6.72
C THR A 241 -0.11 -10.13 -7.13
N GLY A 242 0.28 -10.74 -8.23
CA GLY A 242 1.69 -10.85 -8.63
C GLY A 242 2.50 -11.84 -7.79
N ARG A 243 1.88 -12.56 -6.83
CA ARG A 243 2.53 -13.38 -5.81
C ARG A 243 2.05 -14.81 -5.81
N THR A 244 2.93 -15.69 -5.34
CA THR A 244 2.59 -17.07 -5.03
C THR A 244 1.90 -17.16 -3.68
N PHE A 245 1.21 -18.28 -3.43
CA PHE A 245 0.61 -18.59 -2.12
C PHE A 245 1.63 -18.49 -0.96
N THR A 246 2.81 -19.07 -1.14
CA THR A 246 3.86 -19.07 -0.11
C THR A 246 4.38 -17.65 0.19
N GLU A 247 4.50 -16.82 -0.84
CA GLU A 247 4.88 -15.41 -0.67
C GLU A 247 3.82 -14.65 0.13
N LEU A 248 2.54 -14.83 -0.18
CA LEU A 248 1.43 -14.21 0.54
C LEU A 248 1.34 -14.69 1.98
N LEU A 249 1.47 -16.01 2.21
CA LEU A 249 1.46 -16.60 3.55
C LEU A 249 2.61 -16.06 4.41
N THR A 250 3.81 -16.02 3.84
CA THR A 250 5.00 -15.48 4.55
C THR A 250 4.81 -14.02 4.93
N GLU A 251 4.24 -13.23 4.06
CA GLU A 251 3.98 -11.81 4.30
C GLU A 251 2.98 -11.60 5.44
N ARG A 252 1.88 -12.36 5.46
CA ARG A 252 0.89 -12.33 6.57
C ARG A 252 1.51 -12.72 7.90
N ARG A 253 2.33 -13.76 7.91
CA ARG A 253 3.08 -14.20 9.09
C ARG A 253 4.02 -13.11 9.61
N LEU A 254 4.72 -12.42 8.71
CA LEU A 254 5.61 -11.31 9.08
C LEU A 254 4.85 -10.08 9.56
N GLU A 255 3.68 -9.78 9.00
CA GLU A 255 2.80 -8.71 9.47
C GLU A 255 2.35 -8.97 10.91
N HIS A 256 1.82 -10.16 11.19
CA HIS A 256 1.46 -10.56 12.56
C HIS A 256 2.65 -10.53 13.52
N ALA A 257 3.84 -10.95 13.06
CA ALA A 257 5.05 -10.85 13.87
C ALA A 257 5.43 -9.40 14.22
N ARG A 258 5.22 -8.43 13.32
CA ARG A 258 5.45 -7.00 13.60
C ARG A 258 4.53 -6.49 14.70
N GLU A 259 3.24 -6.86 14.67
CA GLU A 259 2.28 -6.49 15.71
C GLU A 259 2.70 -7.03 17.08
N LEU A 260 3.08 -8.31 17.15
CA LEU A 260 3.57 -8.92 18.39
C LEU A 260 4.88 -8.30 18.88
N LEU A 261 5.81 -7.98 17.97
CA LEU A 261 7.08 -7.35 18.32
C LEU A 261 6.88 -5.93 18.88
N ALA A 262 5.94 -5.17 18.34
CA ALA A 262 5.63 -3.82 18.80
C ALA A 262 4.84 -3.82 20.12
N GLY A 263 3.92 -4.77 20.30
CA GLY A 263 2.95 -4.78 21.40
C GLY A 263 3.31 -5.69 22.61
N SER A 264 4.42 -6.48 22.55
CA SER A 264 4.71 -7.44 23.61
C SER A 264 6.19 -7.62 23.93
N ASP A 265 6.45 -8.20 25.13
CA ASP A 265 7.77 -8.64 25.59
C ASP A 265 8.09 -10.10 25.28
N THR A 266 7.21 -10.77 24.56
CA THR A 266 7.30 -12.18 24.20
C THR A 266 8.64 -12.47 23.51
N LEU A 267 9.24 -13.64 23.83
CA LEU A 267 10.54 -14.03 23.25
C LEU A 267 10.45 -14.11 21.72
N ILE A 268 11.53 -13.75 21.04
CA ILE A 268 11.57 -13.75 19.55
C ILE A 268 11.21 -15.12 19.00
N ARG A 269 11.68 -16.21 19.65
CA ARG A 269 11.33 -17.58 19.28
C ARG A 269 9.84 -17.86 19.41
N GLU A 270 9.21 -17.37 20.44
CA GLU A 270 7.77 -17.55 20.66
C GLU A 270 6.95 -16.73 19.67
N ILE A 271 7.38 -15.50 19.36
CA ILE A 271 6.77 -14.70 18.31
C ILE A 271 6.88 -15.37 16.95
N ALA A 272 8.04 -15.95 16.62
CA ALA A 272 8.19 -16.72 15.39
C ALA A 272 7.15 -17.85 15.33
N HIS A 273 7.01 -18.61 16.41
CA HIS A 273 6.07 -19.73 16.48
C HIS A 273 4.60 -19.26 16.41
N GLN A 274 4.23 -18.25 17.20
CA GLN A 274 2.88 -17.66 17.19
C GLN A 274 2.50 -17.06 15.82
N SER A 275 3.50 -16.62 15.07
CA SER A 275 3.31 -16.11 13.70
C SER A 275 3.36 -17.21 12.63
N GLY A 276 3.42 -18.50 13.01
CA GLY A 276 3.39 -19.63 12.11
C GLY A 276 4.74 -20.03 11.49
N PHE A 277 5.87 -19.56 12.04
CA PHE A 277 7.19 -20.00 11.61
C PHE A 277 7.69 -21.14 12.51
N HIS A 278 8.12 -22.26 11.92
CA HIS A 278 8.65 -23.39 12.64
C HIS A 278 10.12 -23.24 13.04
N ASP A 279 10.86 -22.35 12.39
CA ASP A 279 12.28 -22.12 12.62
C ASP A 279 12.58 -20.63 12.86
N GLU A 280 13.16 -20.32 14.04
CA GLU A 280 13.49 -18.94 14.44
C GLU A 280 14.57 -18.31 13.53
N ALA A 281 15.54 -19.10 13.06
CA ALA A 281 16.61 -18.59 12.22
C ALA A 281 16.08 -18.24 10.82
N TYR A 282 15.17 -19.06 10.28
CA TYR A 282 14.47 -18.77 9.04
C TYR A 282 13.59 -17.52 9.19
N PHE A 283 12.79 -17.44 10.26
CA PHE A 283 12.00 -16.26 10.59
C PHE A 283 12.86 -14.99 10.63
N SER A 284 13.94 -15.00 11.41
CA SER A 284 14.80 -13.83 11.58
C SER A 284 15.44 -13.37 10.27
N ARG A 285 15.84 -14.31 9.39
CA ARG A 285 16.36 -13.99 8.06
C ARG A 285 15.29 -13.38 7.17
N ARG A 286 14.09 -13.97 7.14
CA ARG A 286 12.96 -13.47 6.34
C ARG A 286 12.50 -12.11 6.83
N PHE A 287 12.37 -11.94 8.15
CA PHE A 287 12.00 -10.66 8.75
C PHE A 287 13.00 -9.57 8.39
N ARG A 288 14.31 -9.84 8.54
CA ARG A 288 15.35 -8.87 8.16
C ARG A 288 15.34 -8.55 6.66
N GLN A 289 15.08 -9.54 5.83
CA GLN A 289 15.01 -9.34 4.37
C GLN A 289 13.85 -8.42 3.99
N GLU A 290 12.71 -8.52 4.67
CA GLU A 290 11.51 -7.74 4.37
C GLU A 290 11.49 -6.38 5.11
N ALA A 291 11.91 -6.34 6.38
CA ALA A 291 11.85 -5.15 7.22
C ALA A 291 13.15 -4.32 7.25
N GLY A 292 14.25 -4.83 6.67
CA GLY A 292 15.56 -4.19 6.75
C GLY A 292 16.26 -4.31 8.12
N LEU A 293 15.53 -4.67 9.16
CA LEU A 293 15.97 -4.79 10.56
C LEU A 293 15.77 -6.21 11.07
N THR A 294 16.60 -6.62 12.03
CA THR A 294 16.33 -7.87 12.78
C THR A 294 15.09 -7.69 13.67
N PRO A 295 14.37 -8.77 14.03
CA PRO A 295 13.23 -8.70 14.95
C PRO A 295 13.54 -7.96 16.25
N ARG A 296 14.74 -8.17 16.81
CA ARG A 296 15.20 -7.49 18.04
C ARG A 296 15.38 -5.99 17.83
N GLN A 297 15.99 -5.58 16.72
CA GLN A 297 16.16 -4.17 16.37
C GLN A 297 14.82 -3.49 16.12
N PHE A 298 13.91 -4.16 15.41
CA PHE A 298 12.56 -3.66 15.17
C PHE A 298 11.82 -3.41 16.48
N ARG A 299 11.82 -4.37 17.43
CA ARG A 299 11.23 -4.20 18.78
C ARG A 299 11.80 -3.00 19.51
N GLN A 300 13.13 -2.87 19.52
CA GLN A 300 13.80 -1.76 20.18
C GLN A 300 13.38 -0.41 19.60
N GLN A 301 13.25 -0.33 18.29
CA GLN A 301 12.84 0.90 17.61
C GLN A 301 11.37 1.24 17.87
N ALA A 302 10.46 0.24 17.83
CA ALA A 302 9.04 0.43 18.12
C ALA A 302 8.81 0.99 19.54
N ARG A 303 9.62 0.53 20.53
CA ARG A 303 9.54 1.03 21.92
C ARG A 303 10.08 2.44 22.14
N LEU A 304 10.95 2.91 21.27
CA LEU A 304 11.47 4.29 21.37
C LEU A 304 10.50 5.31 20.76
N GLN A 305 9.47 4.82 20.08
CA GLN A 305 8.52 5.63 19.32
C GLN A 305 7.10 5.62 19.92
N GLY A 306 6.81 4.71 20.87
CA GLY A 306 5.58 4.67 21.66
C GLY A 306 5.81 5.17 23.07
#